data_6e752bf178ac96c903898bb63bf58b16
#
_entry.id   6e752bf178ac96c903898bb63bf58b16
#
_cell.length_a   1.000
_cell.length_b   1.000
_cell.length_c   1.000
_cell.angle_alpha   90.00
_cell.angle_beta   90.00
_cell.angle_gamma   90.00
#
_symmetry.space_group_name_H-M   'P 1'
#
loop_
_entity.id
_entity.type
_entity.pdbx_description
1 polymer ?
#
loop_
_entity_poly.entity_id
_entity_poly.type
_entity_poly.pdbx_seq_one_letter_code
_entity_poly.pdbx_strand_id
1 'polypeptide(L)'
;MYEIGRIKSVQVQRSSLKIEGRSERYYDPSPLLVVSRLRLTARGVIGITTDGKQIVDVHHREHPASRNRIDNDISFGFTSHYQAMRDKFGSHLTNGCAGENILIETDQEYMLDELGNGVAIQTSMGQLVYLTNIEIAAPCAQFSQFAAQDIFPLSNQCMKETLQFLHNGRRGFYATLVDQQPIEVQAGDSVFAVEQPL
;
A
#
# COMPACT_ATOMS: atom_id res chain seq x y z
N MET A 1 0.80 -20.07 -10.33
CA MET A 1 0.07 -18.84 -9.92
C MET A 1 -1.34 -19.25 -9.47
N TYR A 2 -1.84 -18.65 -8.40
CA TYR A 2 -3.22 -18.77 -7.96
C TYR A 2 -3.79 -17.38 -7.64
N GLU A 3 -5.09 -17.18 -7.90
CA GLU A 3 -5.76 -15.89 -7.69
C GLU A 3 -5.86 -15.61 -6.18
N ILE A 4 -5.44 -14.40 -5.78
CA ILE A 4 -5.50 -13.94 -4.38
C ILE A 4 -6.51 -12.81 -4.18
N GLY A 5 -7.13 -12.34 -5.24
CA GLY A 5 -8.18 -11.33 -5.20
C GLY A 5 -8.21 -10.44 -6.43
N ARG A 6 -8.88 -9.30 -6.29
CA ARG A 6 -8.99 -8.27 -7.34
C ARG A 6 -8.66 -6.90 -6.79
N ILE A 7 -8.16 -6.02 -7.63
CA ILE A 7 -7.96 -4.62 -7.24
C ILE A 7 -9.31 -3.99 -6.91
N LYS A 8 -9.48 -3.59 -5.66
CA LYS A 8 -10.66 -2.87 -5.18
C LYS A 8 -10.58 -1.39 -5.51
N SER A 9 -9.43 -0.80 -5.24
CA SER A 9 -9.17 0.62 -5.49
C SER A 9 -7.69 0.88 -5.68
N VAL A 10 -7.39 1.97 -6.35
CA VAL A 10 -6.03 2.46 -6.56
C VAL A 10 -5.93 3.93 -6.14
N GLN A 11 -4.79 4.30 -5.54
CA GLN A 11 -4.57 5.64 -5.02
C GLN A 11 -3.11 6.07 -5.09
N VAL A 12 -2.90 7.37 -4.95
CA VAL A 12 -1.57 7.97 -4.80
C VAL A 12 -1.47 8.78 -3.52
N GLN A 13 -0.29 8.85 -2.98
CA GLN A 13 0.07 9.69 -1.87
C GLN A 13 0.71 10.98 -2.42
N ARG A 14 0.00 12.12 -2.30
CA ARG A 14 0.44 13.41 -2.88
C ARG A 14 1.56 14.09 -2.08
N SER A 15 1.70 13.75 -0.81
CA SER A 15 2.73 14.27 0.09
C SER A 15 2.92 13.32 1.27
N SER A 16 3.84 13.63 2.20
CA SER A 16 4.05 12.83 3.40
C SER A 16 2.77 12.71 4.24
N LEU A 17 2.44 11.49 4.68
CA LEU A 17 1.38 11.23 5.66
C LEU A 17 1.86 11.48 7.10
N LYS A 18 3.15 11.78 7.29
CA LYS A 18 3.73 12.18 8.57
C LYS A 18 3.87 13.68 8.60
N ILE A 19 3.00 14.33 9.35
CA ILE A 19 2.89 15.78 9.43
C ILE A 19 3.62 16.27 10.68
N GLU A 20 4.35 17.37 10.54
CA GLU A 20 4.98 18.03 11.70
C GLU A 20 3.91 18.72 12.54
N GLY A 21 3.76 18.27 13.78
CA GLY A 21 2.93 18.92 14.78
C GLY A 21 3.75 19.95 15.62
N ARG A 22 3.12 20.54 16.61
CA ARG A 22 3.79 21.52 17.51
C ARG A 22 4.85 20.87 18.39
N SER A 23 4.63 19.64 18.84
CA SER A 23 5.52 18.90 19.74
C SER A 23 6.06 17.62 19.14
N GLU A 24 5.30 16.98 18.27
CA GLU A 24 5.65 15.69 17.67
C GLU A 24 4.99 15.51 16.29
N ARG A 25 5.48 14.52 15.52
CA ARG A 25 4.88 14.13 14.25
C ARG A 25 3.64 13.26 14.50
N TYR A 26 2.58 13.53 13.76
CA TYR A 26 1.39 12.70 13.73
C TYR A 26 1.11 12.16 12.32
N TYR A 27 0.22 11.17 12.23
CA TYR A 27 -0.22 10.58 10.98
C TYR A 27 -1.51 11.22 10.51
N ASP A 28 -1.53 11.62 9.22
CA ASP A 28 -2.71 12.19 8.57
C ASP A 28 -2.88 11.56 7.18
N PRO A 29 -3.96 10.80 6.92
CA PRO A 29 -4.22 10.20 5.62
C PRO A 29 -4.79 11.17 4.57
N SER A 30 -5.06 12.43 4.90
CA SER A 30 -5.68 13.41 3.99
C SER A 30 -4.92 13.66 2.67
N PRO A 31 -3.58 13.47 2.57
CA PRO A 31 -2.87 13.56 1.30
C PRO A 31 -3.17 12.40 0.31
N LEU A 32 -3.83 11.34 0.75
CA LEU A 32 -4.19 10.23 -0.13
C LEU A 32 -5.29 10.66 -1.12
N LEU A 33 -5.15 10.22 -2.35
CA LEU A 33 -6.10 10.49 -3.42
C LEU A 33 -6.40 9.21 -4.20
N VAL A 34 -7.65 8.76 -4.14
CA VAL A 34 -8.14 7.69 -5.01
C VAL A 34 -8.17 8.19 -6.45
N VAL A 35 -7.68 7.38 -7.37
CA VAL A 35 -7.61 7.69 -8.81
C VAL A 35 -8.28 6.61 -9.63
N SER A 36 -8.51 6.86 -10.92
CA SER A 36 -9.16 5.88 -11.79
C SER A 36 -8.21 4.75 -12.21
N ARG A 37 -6.93 5.08 -12.40
CA ARG A 37 -5.87 4.14 -12.81
C ARG A 37 -4.53 4.53 -12.19
N LEU A 38 -3.64 3.55 -12.06
CA LEU A 38 -2.23 3.78 -11.79
C LEU A 38 -1.40 3.39 -13.00
N ARG A 39 -0.46 4.23 -13.35
CA ARG A 39 0.65 3.88 -14.23
C ARG A 39 1.84 3.48 -13.37
N LEU A 40 2.17 2.20 -13.41
CA LEU A 40 3.34 1.64 -12.76
C LEU A 40 4.56 1.84 -13.66
N THR A 41 5.65 2.30 -13.10
CA THR A 41 6.91 2.56 -13.82
C THR A 41 8.10 2.05 -13.01
N ALA A 42 9.25 1.91 -13.63
CA ALA A 42 10.51 1.60 -12.93
C ALA A 42 10.99 2.73 -12.00
N ARG A 43 10.26 3.86 -11.92
CA ARG A 43 10.56 5.01 -11.06
C ARG A 43 9.53 5.25 -9.98
N GLY A 44 8.51 4.38 -9.88
CA GLY A 44 7.39 4.48 -8.98
C GLY A 44 6.05 4.69 -9.67
N VAL A 45 5.07 5.20 -8.96
CA VAL A 45 3.66 5.23 -9.37
C VAL A 45 3.21 6.63 -9.80
N ILE A 46 2.41 6.68 -10.87
CA ILE A 46 1.70 7.90 -11.31
C ILE A 46 0.20 7.59 -11.34
N GLY A 47 -0.57 8.35 -10.58
CA GLY A 47 -2.04 8.29 -10.60
C GLY A 47 -2.61 9.00 -11.81
N ILE A 48 -3.68 8.43 -12.38
CA ILE A 48 -4.44 9.03 -13.48
C ILE A 48 -5.88 9.19 -13.00
N THR A 49 -6.35 10.43 -12.93
CA THR A 49 -7.73 10.77 -12.55
C THR A 49 -8.70 10.50 -13.70
N THR A 50 -10.00 10.54 -13.43
CA THR A 50 -11.06 10.34 -14.44
C THR A 50 -11.02 11.36 -15.57
N ASP A 51 -10.56 12.59 -15.32
CA ASP A 51 -10.35 13.64 -16.32
C ASP A 51 -8.98 13.55 -17.04
N GLY A 52 -8.19 12.49 -16.75
CA GLY A 52 -6.91 12.24 -17.39
C GLY A 52 -5.71 12.99 -16.80
N LYS A 53 -5.89 13.72 -15.71
CA LYS A 53 -4.79 14.41 -15.05
C LYS A 53 -3.85 13.40 -14.39
N GLN A 54 -2.55 13.61 -14.57
CA GLN A 54 -1.51 12.80 -13.95
C GLN A 54 -1.05 13.40 -12.63
N ILE A 55 -0.92 12.56 -11.61
CA ILE A 55 -0.49 12.94 -10.26
C ILE A 55 0.62 11.98 -9.84
N VAL A 56 1.80 12.53 -9.62
CA VAL A 56 2.99 11.77 -9.21
C VAL A 56 2.87 11.40 -7.73
N ASP A 57 3.06 10.12 -7.41
CA ASP A 57 3.11 9.65 -6.01
C ASP A 57 4.37 10.16 -5.30
N VAL A 58 4.30 10.38 -3.99
CA VAL A 58 5.44 10.88 -3.20
C VAL A 58 6.64 9.91 -3.16
N HIS A 59 6.42 8.62 -3.44
CA HIS A 59 7.50 7.63 -3.54
C HIS A 59 8.05 7.49 -4.97
N HIS A 60 7.49 8.19 -5.94
CA HIS A 60 8.08 8.25 -7.27
C HIS A 60 9.37 9.08 -7.24
N ARG A 61 10.42 8.63 -7.94
CA ARG A 61 11.77 9.25 -7.90
C ARG A 61 11.78 10.70 -8.36
N GLU A 62 10.84 11.09 -9.25
CA GLU A 62 10.74 12.47 -9.79
C GLU A 62 9.80 13.37 -8.99
N HIS A 63 9.21 12.90 -7.88
CA HIS A 63 8.39 13.76 -7.05
C HIS A 63 9.26 14.83 -6.36
N PRO A 64 8.84 16.12 -6.31
CA PRO A 64 9.65 17.21 -5.73
C PRO A 64 10.09 16.97 -4.27
N ALA A 65 9.26 16.26 -3.50
CA ALA A 65 9.55 15.85 -2.13
C ALA A 65 9.67 14.33 -2.01
N SER A 66 10.36 13.69 -2.97
CA SER A 66 10.42 12.23 -3.08
C SER A 66 10.80 11.55 -1.77
N ARG A 67 10.08 10.48 -1.43
CA ARG A 67 10.32 9.57 -0.31
C ARG A 67 10.75 8.17 -0.80
N ASN A 68 11.19 8.09 -2.06
CA ASN A 68 11.68 6.85 -2.66
C ASN A 68 12.91 6.31 -1.92
N ARG A 69 12.96 4.99 -1.72
CA ARG A 69 14.06 4.25 -1.09
C ARG A 69 14.49 3.04 -1.91
N ILE A 70 14.16 3.02 -3.22
CA ILE A 70 14.45 1.93 -4.18
C ILE A 70 13.51 0.71 -3.98
N ASP A 71 13.23 0.32 -2.74
CA ASP A 71 12.42 -0.83 -2.34
C ASP A 71 10.92 -0.52 -2.17
N ASN A 72 10.54 0.75 -2.21
CA ASN A 72 9.17 1.21 -1.95
C ASN A 72 8.51 1.91 -3.16
N ASP A 73 8.89 1.50 -4.37
CA ASP A 73 8.39 2.10 -5.62
C ASP A 73 6.88 1.91 -5.79
N ILE A 74 6.36 0.75 -5.38
CA ILE A 74 4.94 0.37 -5.43
C ILE A 74 4.55 -0.19 -4.07
N SER A 75 3.33 0.05 -3.62
CA SER A 75 2.81 -0.53 -2.39
C SER A 75 1.42 -1.11 -2.58
N PHE A 76 1.13 -2.22 -1.88
CA PHE A 76 -0.19 -2.84 -1.90
C PHE A 76 -0.60 -3.39 -0.54
N GLY A 77 -1.90 -3.59 -0.35
CA GLY A 77 -2.47 -4.17 0.86
C GLY A 77 -3.79 -4.89 0.56
N PHE A 78 -4.38 -5.50 1.58
CA PHE A 78 -5.55 -6.35 1.47
C PHE A 78 -6.70 -5.85 2.33
N THR A 79 -7.95 -6.00 1.84
CA THR A 79 -9.15 -5.61 2.60
C THR A 79 -9.34 -6.45 3.87
N SER A 80 -8.91 -7.70 3.87
CA SER A 80 -8.90 -8.60 5.03
C SER A 80 -8.01 -8.07 6.16
N HIS A 81 -6.83 -7.52 5.83
CA HIS A 81 -5.95 -6.87 6.80
C HIS A 81 -6.60 -5.64 7.44
N TYR A 82 -7.35 -4.86 6.65
CA TYR A 82 -8.13 -3.75 7.19
C TYR A 82 -9.27 -4.23 8.09
N GLN A 83 -9.89 -5.36 7.78
CA GLN A 83 -10.88 -5.95 8.67
C GLN A 83 -10.25 -6.32 10.01
N ALA A 84 -9.13 -7.04 10.01
CA ALA A 84 -8.40 -7.38 11.24
C ALA A 84 -7.95 -6.14 12.03
N MET A 85 -7.49 -5.08 11.34
CA MET A 85 -7.15 -3.82 11.98
C MET A 85 -8.37 -3.13 12.61
N ARG A 86 -9.53 -3.12 11.93
CA ARG A 86 -10.78 -2.55 12.48
C ARG A 86 -11.29 -3.31 13.68
N ASP A 87 -11.23 -4.64 13.64
CA ASP A 87 -11.67 -5.50 14.75
C ASP A 87 -10.84 -5.24 16.03
N LYS A 88 -9.57 -4.89 15.86
CA LYS A 88 -8.68 -4.60 16.98
C LYS A 88 -8.74 -3.15 17.46
N PHE A 89 -8.77 -2.19 16.54
CA PHE A 89 -8.54 -0.78 16.85
C PHE A 89 -9.75 0.12 16.60
N GLY A 90 -10.72 -0.32 15.81
CA GLY A 90 -11.94 0.43 15.56
C GLY A 90 -12.15 0.87 14.09
N SER A 91 -13.37 1.31 13.81
CA SER A 91 -13.88 1.57 12.44
C SER A 91 -13.26 2.76 11.71
N HIS A 92 -12.48 3.60 12.40
CA HIS A 92 -11.77 4.74 11.79
C HIS A 92 -10.69 4.32 10.79
N LEU A 93 -10.22 3.05 10.87
CA LEU A 93 -9.25 2.51 9.92
C LEU A 93 -9.94 2.16 8.61
N THR A 94 -10.17 3.18 7.80
CA THR A 94 -10.77 3.04 6.48
C THR A 94 -9.81 2.36 5.52
N ASN A 95 -10.34 1.65 4.53
CA ASN A 95 -9.57 0.99 3.49
C ASN A 95 -8.62 2.00 2.80
N GLY A 96 -7.35 1.62 2.66
CA GLY A 96 -6.33 2.46 2.02
C GLY A 96 -5.67 3.50 2.94
N CYS A 97 -6.16 3.69 4.19
CA CYS A 97 -5.63 4.73 5.07
C CYS A 97 -4.16 4.52 5.49
N ALA A 98 -3.60 3.33 5.33
CA ALA A 98 -2.18 3.06 5.59
C ALA A 98 -1.25 3.57 4.47
N GLY A 99 -1.82 3.99 3.31
CA GLY A 99 -1.10 4.68 2.26
C GLY A 99 -0.56 3.79 1.14
N GLU A 100 -1.06 2.56 1.02
CA GLU A 100 -0.75 1.70 -0.12
C GLU A 100 -1.35 2.23 -1.43
N ASN A 101 -0.65 1.99 -2.55
CA ASN A 101 -1.10 2.40 -3.88
C ASN A 101 -2.23 1.51 -4.41
N ILE A 102 -2.17 0.21 -4.11
CA ILE A 102 -3.11 -0.80 -4.62
C ILE A 102 -3.77 -1.49 -3.44
N LEU A 103 -5.09 -1.42 -3.34
CA LEU A 103 -5.85 -2.19 -2.38
C LEU A 103 -6.50 -3.39 -3.07
N ILE A 104 -6.22 -4.59 -2.59
CA ILE A 104 -6.71 -5.86 -3.13
C ILE A 104 -7.89 -6.33 -2.27
N GLU A 105 -9.01 -6.63 -2.92
CA GLU A 105 -10.19 -7.20 -2.26
C GLU A 105 -10.05 -8.70 -2.12
N THR A 106 -10.09 -9.16 -0.88
CA THR A 106 -10.04 -10.58 -0.52
C THR A 106 -10.54 -10.77 0.92
N ASP A 107 -11.10 -11.96 1.20
CA ASP A 107 -11.51 -12.35 2.55
C ASP A 107 -10.40 -13.09 3.32
N GLN A 108 -9.35 -13.52 2.62
CA GLN A 108 -8.20 -14.22 3.23
C GLN A 108 -7.09 -13.23 3.61
N GLU A 109 -6.54 -13.34 4.83
CA GLU A 109 -5.31 -12.66 5.20
C GLU A 109 -4.11 -13.35 4.52
N TYR A 110 -3.27 -12.60 3.82
CA TYR A 110 -2.05 -13.09 3.19
C TYR A 110 -0.82 -12.55 3.92
N MET A 111 0.04 -13.47 4.34
CA MET A 111 1.36 -13.13 4.89
C MET A 111 2.42 -13.16 3.79
N LEU A 112 3.62 -12.67 4.08
CA LEU A 112 4.68 -12.54 3.08
C LEU A 112 5.04 -13.88 2.40
N ASP A 113 5.12 -14.94 3.18
CA ASP A 113 5.48 -16.30 2.71
C ASP A 113 4.39 -16.91 1.79
N GLU A 114 3.14 -16.48 1.92
CA GLU A 114 2.03 -16.92 1.07
C GLU A 114 2.00 -16.21 -0.28
N LEU A 115 2.73 -15.10 -0.44
CA LEU A 115 2.85 -14.37 -1.71
C LEU A 115 3.90 -14.98 -2.66
N GLY A 116 4.65 -15.98 -2.19
CA GLY A 116 5.65 -16.70 -2.98
C GLY A 116 6.79 -15.80 -3.48
N ASN A 117 7.09 -15.89 -4.78
CA ASN A 117 8.18 -15.14 -5.41
C ASN A 117 7.74 -13.76 -5.95
N GLY A 118 6.46 -13.42 -5.82
CA GLY A 118 5.92 -12.16 -6.30
C GLY A 118 4.42 -12.15 -6.47
N VAL A 119 3.92 -11.06 -7.01
CA VAL A 119 2.52 -10.85 -7.33
C VAL A 119 2.38 -10.52 -8.82
N ALA A 120 1.42 -11.14 -9.51
CA ALA A 120 1.06 -10.81 -10.87
C ALA A 120 -0.31 -10.14 -10.91
N ILE A 121 -0.45 -9.06 -11.66
CA ILE A 121 -1.72 -8.39 -11.91
C ILE A 121 -2.10 -8.65 -13.37
N GLN A 122 -3.27 -9.24 -13.60
CA GLN A 122 -3.83 -9.40 -14.93
C GLN A 122 -4.80 -8.25 -15.21
N THR A 123 -4.43 -7.42 -16.17
CA THR A 123 -5.27 -6.29 -16.59
C THR A 123 -6.51 -6.78 -17.32
N SER A 124 -7.52 -5.94 -17.45
CA SER A 124 -8.74 -6.21 -18.24
C SER A 124 -8.47 -6.50 -19.73
N MET A 125 -7.29 -6.10 -20.24
CA MET A 125 -6.82 -6.42 -21.60
C MET A 125 -6.05 -7.75 -21.68
N GLY A 126 -5.95 -8.50 -20.56
CA GLY A 126 -5.25 -9.77 -20.48
C GLY A 126 -3.73 -9.67 -20.34
N GLN A 127 -3.17 -8.46 -20.21
CA GLN A 127 -1.74 -8.27 -19.99
C GLN A 127 -1.38 -8.62 -18.56
N LEU A 128 -0.27 -9.34 -18.34
CA LEU A 128 0.28 -9.65 -17.03
C LEU A 128 1.36 -8.62 -16.65
N VAL A 129 1.24 -8.10 -15.44
CA VAL A 129 2.18 -7.17 -14.79
C VAL A 129 2.79 -7.89 -13.60
N TYR A 130 4.09 -8.04 -13.57
CA TYR A 130 4.77 -8.75 -12.48
C TYR A 130 5.41 -7.78 -11.50
N LEU A 131 5.11 -7.99 -10.21
CA LEU A 131 5.72 -7.31 -9.07
C LEU A 131 6.56 -8.32 -8.29
N THR A 132 7.80 -7.96 -8.00
CA THR A 132 8.78 -8.79 -7.29
C THR A 132 9.38 -8.05 -6.09
N ASN A 133 10.35 -8.68 -5.41
CA ASN A 133 10.98 -8.10 -4.23
C ASN A 133 9.94 -7.64 -3.20
N ILE A 134 8.98 -8.51 -2.91
CA ILE A 134 7.91 -8.20 -1.95
C ILE A 134 8.52 -8.08 -0.55
N GLU A 135 8.29 -6.94 0.09
CA GLU A 135 8.76 -6.65 1.45
C GLU A 135 7.62 -6.15 2.32
N ILE A 136 7.65 -6.48 3.59
CA ILE A 136 6.68 -5.95 4.56
C ILE A 136 6.89 -4.44 4.70
N ALA A 137 5.82 -3.67 4.47
CA ALA A 137 5.80 -2.26 4.78
C ALA A 137 5.76 -2.07 6.30
N ALA A 138 6.94 -1.97 6.93
CA ALA A 138 7.07 -1.89 8.38
C ALA A 138 6.24 -0.74 8.97
N PRO A 139 5.41 -1.01 9.99
CA PRO A 139 4.64 0.03 10.66
C PRO A 139 5.57 1.03 11.36
N CYS A 140 5.17 2.30 11.37
CA CYS A 140 5.89 3.34 12.08
C CYS A 140 5.10 3.80 13.32
N ALA A 141 5.78 4.45 14.27
CA ALA A 141 5.15 4.94 15.49
C ALA A 141 3.94 5.85 15.21
N GLN A 142 4.02 6.74 14.19
CA GLN A 142 2.93 7.65 13.85
C GLN A 142 1.69 6.90 13.36
N PHE A 143 1.85 5.89 12.48
CA PHE A 143 0.71 5.08 12.05
C PHE A 143 0.16 4.21 13.19
N SER A 144 1.03 3.67 14.04
CA SER A 144 0.61 2.90 15.22
C SER A 144 -0.20 3.73 16.21
N GLN A 145 0.22 4.97 16.45
CA GLN A 145 -0.52 5.94 17.28
C GLN A 145 -1.88 6.27 16.65
N PHE A 146 -1.92 6.52 15.33
CA PHE A 146 -3.16 6.75 14.58
C PHE A 146 -4.09 5.54 14.65
N ALA A 147 -3.56 4.33 14.47
CA ALA A 147 -4.34 3.10 14.50
C ALA A 147 -4.98 2.87 15.88
N ALA A 148 -4.26 3.14 16.95
CA ALA A 148 -4.77 2.97 18.31
C ALA A 148 -5.76 4.07 18.73
N GLN A 149 -5.96 5.14 17.96
CA GLN A 149 -6.79 6.32 18.30
C GLN A 149 -6.48 6.96 19.65
N ASP A 150 -5.28 6.79 20.17
CA ASP A 150 -4.93 7.34 21.47
C ASP A 150 -4.61 8.84 21.36
N ILE A 151 -5.30 9.66 22.12
CA ILE A 151 -5.10 11.13 22.16
C ILE A 151 -3.74 11.46 22.79
N PHE A 152 -3.25 10.57 23.66
CA PHE A 152 -1.94 10.67 24.29
C PHE A 152 -0.97 9.67 23.66
N PRO A 153 0.36 9.93 23.71
CA PRO A 153 1.34 8.97 23.25
C PRO A 153 1.11 7.60 23.91
N LEU A 154 1.09 6.55 23.09
CA LEU A 154 0.97 5.18 23.60
C LEU A 154 2.07 4.89 24.61
N SER A 155 1.75 4.16 25.67
CA SER A 155 2.77 3.60 26.54
C SER A 155 3.74 2.73 25.72
N ASN A 156 4.97 2.55 26.18
CA ASN A 156 5.96 1.73 25.48
C ASN A 156 5.46 0.30 25.23
N GLN A 157 4.70 -0.26 26.16
CA GLN A 157 4.13 -1.60 26.02
C GLN A 157 3.03 -1.63 24.95
N CYS A 158 2.07 -0.71 24.99
CA CYS A 158 1.01 -0.61 23.98
C CYS A 158 1.58 -0.32 22.56
N MET A 159 2.59 0.53 22.47
CA MET A 159 3.29 0.81 21.21
C MET A 159 3.92 -0.46 20.65
N LYS A 160 4.62 -1.24 21.48
CA LYS A 160 5.24 -2.51 21.07
C LYS A 160 4.20 -3.51 20.57
N GLU A 161 3.11 -3.68 21.29
CA GLU A 161 2.01 -4.60 20.91
C GLU A 161 1.33 -4.16 19.61
N THR A 162 1.11 -2.85 19.43
CA THR A 162 0.53 -2.29 18.20
C THR A 162 1.47 -2.49 17.01
N LEU A 163 2.76 -2.20 17.16
CA LEU A 163 3.77 -2.44 16.12
C LEU A 163 3.84 -3.92 15.73
N GLN A 164 3.85 -4.82 16.71
CA GLN A 164 3.87 -6.27 16.46
C GLN A 164 2.63 -6.74 15.69
N PHE A 165 1.45 -6.26 16.06
CA PHE A 165 0.22 -6.60 15.37
C PHE A 165 0.21 -6.13 13.91
N LEU A 166 0.68 -4.91 13.65
CA LEU A 166 0.70 -4.29 12.32
C LEU A 166 1.82 -4.84 11.42
N HIS A 167 2.88 -5.42 12.01
CA HIS A 167 4.10 -5.78 11.30
C HIS A 167 3.89 -6.90 10.26
N ASN A 168 3.12 -7.92 10.55
CA ASN A 168 2.99 -9.14 9.71
C ASN A 168 2.22 -8.91 8.40
N GLY A 169 2.57 -7.87 7.64
CA GLY A 169 1.91 -7.53 6.38
C GLY A 169 0.60 -6.75 6.55
N ARG A 170 0.04 -6.65 7.76
CA ARG A 170 -1.25 -5.96 7.97
C ARG A 170 -1.23 -4.48 7.60
N ARG A 171 -0.08 -3.84 7.70
CA ARG A 171 0.10 -2.46 7.20
C ARG A 171 0.28 -2.41 5.69
N GLY A 172 0.50 -3.54 5.01
CA GLY A 172 0.74 -3.66 3.59
C GLY A 172 2.16 -4.08 3.23
N PHE A 173 2.43 -4.10 1.95
CA PHE A 173 3.68 -4.56 1.35
C PHE A 173 4.23 -3.53 0.38
N TYR A 174 5.54 -3.55 0.18
CA TYR A 174 6.24 -2.88 -0.91
C TYR A 174 6.59 -3.89 -1.99
N ALA A 175 6.75 -3.42 -3.21
CA ALA A 175 7.14 -4.23 -4.37
C ALA A 175 7.84 -3.39 -5.43
N THR A 176 8.53 -4.08 -6.33
CA THR A 176 9.21 -3.50 -7.49
C THR A 176 8.60 -4.06 -8.78
N LEU A 177 8.41 -3.19 -9.77
CA LEU A 177 7.97 -3.60 -11.11
C LEU A 177 9.10 -4.35 -11.83
N VAL A 178 8.79 -5.53 -12.39
CA VAL A 178 9.75 -6.30 -13.19
C VAL A 178 9.97 -5.64 -14.56
N ASP A 179 8.90 -5.21 -15.19
CA ASP A 179 8.93 -4.61 -16.53
C ASP A 179 9.56 -3.21 -16.52
N GLN A 180 10.34 -2.91 -17.56
CA GLN A 180 10.90 -1.56 -17.77
C GLN A 180 9.89 -0.61 -18.43
N GLN A 181 8.87 -1.16 -19.10
CA GLN A 181 7.86 -0.37 -19.79
C GLN A 181 6.73 0.01 -18.81
N PRO A 182 6.24 1.25 -18.86
CA PRO A 182 5.11 1.67 -18.07
C PRO A 182 3.85 0.87 -18.42
N ILE A 183 3.09 0.48 -17.39
CA ILE A 183 1.87 -0.29 -17.55
C ILE A 183 0.78 0.27 -16.65
N GLU A 184 -0.49 0.20 -17.10
CA GLU A 184 -1.63 0.72 -16.34
C GLU A 184 -2.43 -0.40 -15.70
N VAL A 185 -2.78 -0.19 -14.41
CA VAL A 185 -3.64 -1.08 -13.61
C VAL A 185 -4.78 -0.27 -13.00
N GLN A 186 -5.91 -0.93 -12.74
CA GLN A 186 -7.12 -0.27 -12.25
C GLN A 186 -7.98 -1.20 -11.40
N ALA A 187 -9.01 -0.66 -10.77
CA ALA A 187 -10.01 -1.46 -10.07
C ALA A 187 -10.65 -2.50 -11.00
N GLY A 188 -10.81 -3.73 -10.50
CA GLY A 188 -11.33 -4.89 -11.22
C GLY A 188 -10.27 -5.80 -11.84
N ASP A 189 -9.01 -5.36 -11.98
CA ASP A 189 -7.93 -6.23 -12.45
C ASP A 189 -7.68 -7.37 -11.44
N SER A 190 -7.46 -8.60 -11.94
CA SER A 190 -7.23 -9.78 -11.10
C SER A 190 -5.79 -9.83 -10.59
N VAL A 191 -5.60 -10.32 -9.36
CA VAL A 191 -4.30 -10.40 -8.70
C VAL A 191 -3.99 -11.84 -8.32
N PHE A 192 -2.76 -12.28 -8.60
CA PHE A 192 -2.29 -13.64 -8.39
C PHE A 192 -1.01 -13.66 -7.57
N ALA A 193 -0.83 -14.66 -6.71
CA ALA A 193 0.47 -14.98 -6.13
C ALA A 193 1.28 -15.84 -7.11
N VAL A 194 2.60 -15.62 -7.16
CA VAL A 194 3.53 -16.29 -8.09
C VAL A 194 4.42 -17.26 -7.32
N GLU A 195 4.16 -18.56 -7.45
CA GLU A 195 4.86 -19.60 -6.69
C GLU A 195 6.26 -19.92 -7.25
N GLN A 196 6.45 -19.77 -8.57
CA GLN A 196 7.73 -20.04 -9.23
C GLN A 196 8.51 -18.75 -9.45
N PRO A 197 9.85 -18.79 -9.43
CA PRO A 197 10.67 -17.63 -9.77
C PRO A 197 10.30 -17.05 -11.14
N LEU A 198 10.26 -15.72 -11.22
CA LEU A 198 9.99 -14.95 -12.42
C LEU A 198 11.23 -14.89 -13.34
#